data_6521d53534c2096dc7dd3bea85d52dc2
#
_entry.id   6521d53534c2096dc7dd3bea85d52dc2
#
_cell.length_a   1.000
_cell.length_b   1.000
_cell.length_c   1.000
_cell.angle_alpha   90.00
_cell.angle_beta   90.00
_cell.angle_gamma   90.00
#
_symmetry.space_group_name_H-M   'P 1'
#
loop_
_entity.id
_entity.type
_entity.pdbx_description
1 polymer ?
#
loop_
_entity_poly.entity_id
_entity_poly.type
_entity_poly.pdbx_seq_one_letter_code
_entity_poly.pdbx_strand_id
1 'polypeptide(L)'
;EIASCLVGSEMCIRDRALLNALIATGYSVPKKAVMLSSGAVQSKVDLLEPSRMLAAKGYDIYATEGTARFLNDNGVKAIAVHWPDEHTAAENNVLTMIAQHKFDLIVNIPKDQTKRELTNGYRIRRDAIDHNIPLMTNARLAKAFIEAFCQMDMEQIQIKSWQEYK
;
A
#
# COMPACT_ATOMS: atom_id res chain seq x y z
N GLU A 1 29.13 9.62 -17.95
CA GLU A 1 28.11 10.59 -17.43
C GLU A 1 26.76 10.49 -18.15
N ILE A 2 26.73 10.29 -19.48
CA ILE A 2 25.47 10.18 -20.26
C ILE A 2 24.67 8.91 -19.88
N ALA A 3 25.34 7.77 -19.61
CA ALA A 3 24.67 6.53 -19.25
C ALA A 3 23.99 6.57 -17.87
N SER A 4 24.55 7.28 -16.90
CA SER A 4 23.97 7.47 -15.57
C SER A 4 22.70 8.32 -15.60
N CYS A 5 22.64 9.32 -16.48
CA CYS A 5 21.48 10.19 -16.65
C CYS A 5 20.30 9.48 -17.33
N LEU A 6 20.59 8.56 -18.27
CA LEU A 6 19.57 7.77 -19.00
C LEU A 6 18.90 6.75 -18.08
N VAL A 7 19.67 6.02 -17.25
CA VAL A 7 19.13 5.02 -16.30
C VAL A 7 18.25 5.69 -15.24
N GLY A 8 18.63 6.84 -14.71
CA GLY A 8 17.82 7.60 -13.77
C GLY A 8 16.53 8.16 -14.39
N SER A 9 16.59 8.62 -15.64
CA SER A 9 15.42 9.17 -16.36
C SER A 9 14.40 8.10 -16.75
N GLU A 10 14.82 6.90 -17.14
CA GLU A 10 13.91 5.80 -17.49
C GLU A 10 13.13 5.28 -16.30
N MET A 11 13.75 5.11 -15.13
CA MET A 11 13.04 4.75 -13.92
C MET A 11 12.03 5.82 -13.51
N CYS A 12 12.40 7.11 -13.55
CA CYS A 12 11.49 8.22 -13.27
C CYS A 12 10.31 8.29 -14.24
N ILE A 13 10.51 8.01 -15.54
CA ILE A 13 9.43 8.03 -16.54
C ILE A 13 8.44 6.90 -16.28
N ARG A 14 8.90 5.68 -16.04
CA ARG A 14 8.05 4.52 -15.76
C ARG A 14 7.23 4.72 -14.49
N ASP A 15 7.86 5.15 -13.42
CA ASP A 15 7.21 5.30 -12.12
C ASP A 15 6.20 6.45 -12.14
N ARG A 16 6.51 7.55 -12.83
CA ARG A 16 5.59 8.64 -13.08
C ARG A 16 4.40 8.22 -13.95
N ALA A 17 4.63 7.44 -15.01
CA ALA A 17 3.57 6.92 -15.86
C ALA A 17 2.62 6.00 -15.07
N LEU A 18 3.17 5.10 -14.23
CA LEU A 18 2.39 4.24 -13.37
C LEU A 18 1.56 5.05 -12.37
N LEU A 19 2.18 6.01 -11.69
CA LEU A 19 1.51 6.85 -10.70
C LEU A 19 0.38 7.68 -11.33
N ASN A 20 0.64 8.33 -12.47
CA ASN A 20 -0.37 9.07 -13.22
C ASN A 20 -1.52 8.17 -13.68
N ALA A 21 -1.24 6.97 -14.17
CA ALA A 21 -2.27 6.01 -14.58
C ALA A 21 -3.14 5.58 -13.40
N LEU A 22 -2.56 5.29 -12.24
CA LEU A 22 -3.29 4.93 -11.03
C LEU A 22 -4.15 6.10 -10.52
N ILE A 23 -3.61 7.31 -10.48
CA ILE A 23 -4.37 8.52 -10.10
C ILE A 23 -5.53 8.76 -11.08
N ALA A 24 -5.31 8.62 -12.38
CA ALA A 24 -6.35 8.77 -13.39
C ALA A 24 -7.49 7.74 -13.25
N THR A 25 -7.22 6.57 -12.66
CA THR A 25 -8.23 5.54 -12.36
C THR A 25 -8.88 5.68 -10.98
N GLY A 26 -8.62 6.78 -10.27
CA GLY A 26 -9.24 7.09 -8.99
C GLY A 26 -8.43 6.69 -7.75
N TYR A 27 -7.19 6.19 -7.93
CA TYR A 27 -6.30 6.00 -6.78
C TYR A 27 -5.82 7.36 -6.26
N SER A 28 -5.90 7.55 -4.96
CA SER A 28 -5.29 8.70 -4.29
C SER A 28 -3.97 8.29 -3.62
N VAL A 29 -3.00 9.21 -3.60
CA VAL A 29 -1.79 9.00 -2.81
C VAL A 29 -2.15 9.08 -1.33
N PRO A 30 -1.71 8.10 -0.51
CA PRO A 30 -1.96 8.11 0.92
C PRO A 30 -1.47 9.39 1.56
N LYS A 31 -2.19 9.88 2.59
CA LYS A 31 -1.80 11.10 3.32
C LYS A 31 -1.11 10.79 4.63
N LYS A 32 -1.56 9.76 5.34
CA LYS A 32 -1.14 9.51 6.72
C LYS A 32 -0.96 8.04 7.06
N ALA A 33 -1.89 7.16 6.68
CA ALA A 33 -1.95 5.81 7.21
C ALA A 33 -2.11 4.76 6.12
N VAL A 34 -1.29 3.70 6.19
CA VAL A 34 -1.32 2.57 5.26
C VAL A 34 -1.50 1.27 6.03
N MET A 35 -2.43 0.43 5.56
CA MET A 35 -2.66 -0.91 6.12
C MET A 35 -2.04 -1.98 5.22
N LEU A 36 -1.19 -2.84 5.79
CA LEU A 36 -0.49 -3.92 5.11
C LEU A 36 -0.92 -5.29 5.66
N SER A 37 -1.44 -6.13 4.79
CA SER A 37 -1.74 -7.52 5.08
C SER A 37 -1.11 -8.40 4.02
N SER A 38 -0.04 -9.09 4.37
CA SER A 38 0.67 -9.97 3.45
C SER A 38 0.87 -11.35 4.07
N GLY A 39 0.33 -12.36 3.41
CA GLY A 39 0.41 -13.73 3.91
C GLY A 39 1.72 -14.42 3.59
N ALA A 40 2.14 -14.44 2.33
CA ALA A 40 3.34 -15.14 1.89
C ALA A 40 4.62 -14.42 2.35
N VAL A 41 5.63 -15.19 2.75
CA VAL A 41 6.93 -14.65 3.19
C VAL A 41 7.58 -13.80 2.09
N GLN A 42 7.56 -14.28 0.84
CA GLN A 42 8.12 -13.54 -0.29
C GLN A 42 7.46 -12.18 -0.46
N SER A 43 6.14 -12.11 -0.37
CA SER A 43 5.42 -10.84 -0.47
C SER A 43 5.73 -9.89 0.69
N LYS A 44 6.04 -10.41 1.88
CA LYS A 44 6.51 -9.59 3.01
C LYS A 44 7.90 -9.00 2.73
N VAL A 45 8.80 -9.81 2.16
CA VAL A 45 10.14 -9.36 1.76
C VAL A 45 10.03 -8.28 0.68
N ASP A 46 9.17 -8.47 -0.33
CA ASP A 46 8.95 -7.50 -1.40
C ASP A 46 8.41 -6.14 -0.87
N LEU A 47 7.64 -6.17 0.23
CA LEU A 47 7.07 -4.98 0.86
C LEU A 47 7.97 -4.35 1.93
N LEU A 48 9.09 -4.98 2.31
CA LEU A 48 9.94 -4.48 3.39
C LEU A 48 10.55 -3.12 3.07
N GLU A 49 11.20 -2.98 1.90
CA GLU A 49 11.80 -1.71 1.50
C GLU A 49 10.76 -0.60 1.27
N PRO A 50 9.64 -0.85 0.57
CA PRO A 50 8.53 0.11 0.53
C PRO A 50 8.04 0.54 1.92
N SER A 51 7.97 -0.39 2.89
CA SER A 51 7.57 -0.06 4.27
C SER A 51 8.59 0.84 4.99
N ARG A 52 9.90 0.66 4.74
CA ARG A 52 10.94 1.57 5.23
C ARG A 52 10.78 2.98 4.67
N MET A 53 10.46 3.08 3.38
CA MET A 53 10.23 4.37 2.72
C MET A 53 9.00 5.07 3.30
N LEU A 54 7.91 4.34 3.54
CA LEU A 54 6.71 4.87 4.22
C LEU A 54 7.06 5.39 5.62
N ALA A 55 7.78 4.60 6.41
CA ALA A 55 8.19 4.99 7.76
C ALA A 55 9.09 6.26 7.74
N ALA A 56 10.04 6.33 6.80
CA ALA A 56 10.92 7.49 6.62
C ALA A 56 10.15 8.76 6.22
N LYS A 57 9.03 8.62 5.50
CA LYS A 57 8.11 9.72 5.14
C LYS A 57 7.11 10.07 6.26
N GLY A 58 7.13 9.35 7.39
CA GLY A 58 6.27 9.62 8.54
C GLY A 58 4.87 9.03 8.45
N TYR A 59 4.64 8.03 7.60
CA TYR A 59 3.37 7.32 7.54
C TYR A 59 3.17 6.39 8.75
N ASP A 60 1.95 6.35 9.26
CA ASP A 60 1.52 5.35 10.23
C ASP A 60 1.29 4.01 9.49
N ILE A 61 2.06 2.99 9.84
CA ILE A 61 1.96 1.66 9.22
C ILE A 61 1.17 0.76 10.16
N TYR A 62 0.02 0.31 9.68
CA TYR A 62 -0.80 -0.71 10.33
C TYR A 62 -0.64 -2.03 9.58
N ALA A 63 -0.61 -3.14 10.30
CA ALA A 63 -0.47 -4.44 9.65
C ALA A 63 -1.15 -5.56 10.44
N THR A 64 -1.61 -6.60 9.74
CA THR A 64 -2.05 -7.83 10.40
C THR A 64 -0.91 -8.43 11.20
N GLU A 65 -1.22 -9.13 12.31
CA GLU A 65 -0.24 -9.57 13.32
C GLU A 65 1.04 -10.18 12.73
N GLY A 66 0.90 -11.15 11.82
CA GLY A 66 2.07 -11.80 11.21
C GLY A 66 2.89 -10.89 10.29
N THR A 67 2.28 -9.85 9.70
CA THR A 67 2.99 -8.84 8.90
C THR A 67 3.63 -7.79 9.82
N ALA A 68 2.92 -7.35 10.86
CA ALA A 68 3.44 -6.41 11.84
C ALA A 68 4.67 -6.96 12.57
N ARG A 69 4.61 -8.23 13.00
CA ARG A 69 5.78 -8.90 13.61
C ARG A 69 6.97 -8.90 12.65
N PHE A 70 6.78 -9.33 11.40
CA PHE A 70 7.84 -9.34 10.41
C PHE A 70 8.46 -7.95 10.19
N LEU A 71 7.64 -6.91 10.07
CA LEU A 71 8.12 -5.54 9.87
C LEU A 71 8.90 -5.04 11.10
N ASN A 72 8.38 -5.25 12.30
CA ASN A 72 9.03 -4.85 13.55
C ASN A 72 10.37 -5.56 13.75
N ASP A 73 10.43 -6.88 13.48
CA ASP A 73 11.66 -7.67 13.55
C ASP A 73 12.74 -7.16 12.55
N ASN A 74 12.32 -6.49 11.48
CA ASN A 74 13.20 -5.88 10.48
C ASN A 74 13.38 -4.36 10.64
N GLY A 75 13.05 -3.82 11.82
CA GLY A 75 13.29 -2.43 12.19
C GLY A 75 12.30 -1.41 11.61
N VAL A 76 11.15 -1.85 11.08
CA VAL A 76 10.07 -0.99 10.62
C VAL A 76 8.94 -1.00 11.64
N LYS A 77 8.69 0.13 12.30
CA LYS A 77 7.61 0.25 13.28
C LYS A 77 6.24 0.08 12.62
N ALA A 78 5.53 -0.99 12.96
CA ALA A 78 4.18 -1.28 12.49
C ALA A 78 3.24 -1.60 13.66
N ILE A 79 2.03 -1.07 13.60
CA ILE A 79 0.97 -1.26 14.60
C ILE A 79 0.15 -2.48 14.18
N ALA A 80 0.06 -3.48 15.06
CA ALA A 80 -0.74 -4.66 14.79
C ALA A 80 -2.24 -4.37 14.82
N VAL A 81 -2.96 -4.89 13.82
CA VAL A 81 -4.43 -4.87 13.75
C VAL A 81 -4.99 -6.28 13.77
N HIS A 82 -6.17 -6.43 14.37
CA HIS A 82 -6.86 -7.71 14.48
C HIS A 82 -7.64 -8.05 13.22
N TRP A 83 -7.71 -9.35 12.93
CA TRP A 83 -8.49 -9.88 11.81
C TRP A 83 -10.01 -9.71 12.02
N PRO A 84 -10.81 -9.74 10.94
CA PRO A 84 -12.28 -9.60 11.01
C PRO A 84 -12.99 -10.61 11.93
N ASP A 85 -12.42 -11.81 12.10
CA ASP A 85 -12.97 -12.89 12.93
C ASP A 85 -12.46 -12.88 14.38
N GLU A 86 -11.55 -11.98 14.73
CA GLU A 86 -11.04 -11.83 16.07
C GLU A 86 -11.91 -10.86 16.88
N HIS A 87 -12.64 -11.40 17.84
CA HIS A 87 -13.60 -10.64 18.67
C HIS A 87 -12.94 -9.86 19.83
N THR A 88 -11.63 -9.89 19.94
CA THR A 88 -10.86 -9.20 20.96
C THR A 88 -10.62 -7.74 20.57
N ALA A 89 -11.11 -6.81 21.37
CA ALA A 89 -10.95 -5.37 21.25
C ALA A 89 -11.48 -4.77 19.92
N ALA A 90 -12.75 -4.37 19.93
CA ALA A 90 -13.44 -3.75 18.79
C ALA A 90 -12.69 -2.55 18.19
N GLU A 91 -11.88 -1.86 18.98
CA GLU A 91 -11.16 -0.66 18.55
C GLU A 91 -10.01 -0.94 17.55
N ASN A 92 -9.35 -2.10 17.65
CA ASN A 92 -8.23 -2.48 16.78
C ASN A 92 -8.62 -3.52 15.72
N ASN A 93 -9.91 -3.78 15.53
CA ASN A 93 -10.37 -4.65 14.46
C ASN A 93 -10.28 -3.91 13.12
N VAL A 94 -9.71 -4.58 12.10
CA VAL A 94 -9.48 -3.97 10.79
C VAL A 94 -10.75 -3.43 10.14
N LEU A 95 -11.91 -4.10 10.27
CA LEU A 95 -13.17 -3.63 9.70
C LEU A 95 -13.68 -2.36 10.39
N THR A 96 -13.58 -2.29 11.71
CA THR A 96 -13.92 -1.08 12.47
C THR A 96 -13.05 0.11 12.03
N MET A 97 -11.76 -0.12 11.84
CA MET A 97 -10.83 0.92 11.40
C MET A 97 -11.06 1.34 9.94
N ILE A 98 -11.49 0.43 9.05
CA ILE A 98 -11.92 0.74 7.69
C ILE A 98 -13.16 1.64 7.72
N ALA A 99 -14.18 1.27 8.49
CA ALA A 99 -15.41 2.05 8.65
C ALA A 99 -15.15 3.46 9.22
N GLN A 100 -14.11 3.63 10.02
CA GLN A 100 -13.66 4.92 10.56
C GLN A 100 -12.77 5.70 9.60
N HIS A 101 -12.55 5.24 8.37
CA HIS A 101 -11.61 5.82 7.39
C HIS A 101 -10.21 6.07 7.97
N LYS A 102 -9.73 5.12 8.79
CA LYS A 102 -8.42 5.23 9.42
C LYS A 102 -7.26 5.04 8.42
N PHE A 103 -7.52 4.37 7.31
CA PHE A 103 -6.52 4.05 6.31
C PHE A 103 -6.75 4.81 5.00
N ASP A 104 -5.66 5.31 4.42
CA ASP A 104 -5.68 5.95 3.10
C ASP A 104 -5.35 4.96 1.97
N LEU A 105 -4.72 3.84 2.30
CA LEU A 105 -4.39 2.76 1.37
C LEU A 105 -4.42 1.42 2.11
N ILE A 106 -5.00 0.41 1.48
CA ILE A 106 -4.99 -0.96 1.96
C ILE A 106 -4.26 -1.84 0.95
N VAL A 107 -3.23 -2.57 1.42
CA VAL A 107 -2.57 -3.64 0.68
C VAL A 107 -2.96 -4.97 1.32
N ASN A 108 -3.72 -5.78 0.60
CA ASN A 108 -4.18 -7.09 1.10
C ASN A 108 -3.79 -8.21 0.14
N ILE A 109 -2.75 -8.96 0.49
CA ILE A 109 -2.18 -10.04 -0.32
C ILE A 109 -2.43 -11.37 0.42
N PRO A 110 -3.29 -12.26 -0.09
CA PRO A 110 -3.62 -13.51 0.59
C PRO A 110 -2.39 -14.44 0.68
N LYS A 111 -2.36 -15.26 1.73
CA LYS A 111 -1.31 -16.25 1.98
C LYS A 111 -1.54 -17.53 1.17
N ASP A 112 -2.74 -18.05 1.27
CA ASP A 112 -3.14 -19.34 0.72
C ASP A 112 -4.66 -19.33 0.43
N GLN A 113 -5.17 -20.51 0.07
CA GLN A 113 -6.61 -20.69 -0.23
C GLN A 113 -7.38 -21.29 0.94
N THR A 114 -6.89 -21.17 2.17
CA THR A 114 -7.66 -21.62 3.35
C THR A 114 -8.96 -20.83 3.48
N LYS A 115 -10.01 -21.47 3.96
CA LYS A 115 -11.33 -20.85 4.13
C LYS A 115 -11.27 -19.59 5.00
N ARG A 116 -10.47 -19.61 6.06
CA ARG A 116 -10.29 -18.45 6.96
C ARG A 116 -9.64 -17.28 6.23
N GLU A 117 -8.54 -17.52 5.52
CA GLU A 117 -7.80 -16.50 4.76
C GLU A 117 -8.66 -15.90 3.64
N LEU A 118 -9.37 -16.76 2.90
CA LEU A 118 -10.28 -16.33 1.83
C LEU A 118 -11.43 -15.49 2.39
N THR A 119 -12.05 -15.91 3.50
CA THR A 119 -13.19 -15.20 4.10
C THR A 119 -12.77 -13.85 4.68
N ASN A 120 -11.72 -13.82 5.50
CA ASN A 120 -11.26 -12.58 6.13
C ASN A 120 -10.65 -11.62 5.12
N GLY A 121 -9.83 -12.13 4.20
CA GLY A 121 -9.30 -11.32 3.11
C GLY A 121 -10.39 -10.77 2.19
N TYR A 122 -11.44 -11.55 1.91
CA TYR A 122 -12.61 -11.06 1.17
C TYR A 122 -13.33 -9.93 1.90
N ARG A 123 -13.58 -10.09 3.21
CA ARG A 123 -14.23 -9.04 4.02
C ARG A 123 -13.44 -7.73 4.01
N ILE A 124 -12.13 -7.81 4.23
CA ILE A 124 -11.25 -6.63 4.19
C ILE A 124 -11.32 -5.95 2.81
N ARG A 125 -11.22 -6.72 1.73
CA ARG A 125 -11.26 -6.16 0.36
C ARG A 125 -12.63 -5.57 0.03
N ARG A 126 -13.71 -6.23 0.44
CA ARG A 126 -15.07 -5.75 0.23
C ARG A 126 -15.32 -4.45 0.96
N ASP A 127 -14.99 -4.41 2.26
CA ASP A 127 -15.14 -3.20 3.08
C ASP A 127 -14.28 -2.03 2.57
N ALA A 128 -13.06 -2.30 2.12
CA ALA A 128 -12.21 -1.27 1.52
C ALA A 128 -12.89 -0.60 0.31
N ILE A 129 -13.50 -1.41 -0.58
CA ILE A 129 -14.22 -0.91 -1.76
C ILE A 129 -15.48 -0.15 -1.34
N ASP A 130 -16.27 -0.69 -0.41
CA ASP A 130 -17.51 -0.07 0.04
C ASP A 130 -17.28 1.30 0.73
N HIS A 131 -16.08 1.48 1.32
CA HIS A 131 -15.64 2.75 1.92
C HIS A 131 -14.75 3.62 1.02
N ASN A 132 -14.63 3.27 -0.28
CA ASN A 132 -13.81 4.00 -1.26
C ASN A 132 -12.34 4.18 -0.83
N ILE A 133 -11.77 3.20 -0.12
CA ILE A 133 -10.35 3.21 0.24
C ILE A 133 -9.57 2.49 -0.88
N PRO A 134 -8.52 3.11 -1.45
CA PRO A 134 -7.66 2.48 -2.43
C PRO A 134 -7.14 1.13 -1.96
N LEU A 135 -7.30 0.10 -2.79
CA LEU A 135 -6.98 -1.28 -2.46
C LEU A 135 -5.99 -1.86 -3.46
N MET A 136 -4.93 -2.48 -2.97
CA MET A 136 -3.97 -3.24 -3.78
C MET A 136 -3.88 -4.68 -3.30
N THR A 137 -3.96 -5.62 -4.24
CA THR A 137 -3.95 -7.07 -3.96
C THR A 137 -2.73 -7.78 -4.54
N ASN A 138 -1.82 -7.03 -5.16
CA ASN A 138 -0.59 -7.54 -5.75
C ASN A 138 0.63 -6.86 -5.12
N ALA A 139 1.60 -7.66 -4.62
CA ALA A 139 2.78 -7.15 -3.94
C ALA A 139 3.67 -6.27 -4.82
N ARG A 140 3.87 -6.68 -6.08
CA ARG A 140 4.71 -5.94 -7.03
C ARG A 140 4.10 -4.59 -7.40
N LEU A 141 2.78 -4.55 -7.61
CA LEU A 141 2.07 -3.31 -7.89
C LEU A 141 2.11 -2.38 -6.67
N ALA A 142 1.84 -2.91 -5.47
CA ALA A 142 1.92 -2.14 -4.23
C ALA A 142 3.32 -1.58 -3.99
N LYS A 143 4.36 -2.40 -4.20
CA LYS A 143 5.75 -1.97 -4.14
C LYS A 143 6.01 -0.81 -5.09
N ALA A 144 5.72 -0.98 -6.38
CA ALA A 144 5.97 0.03 -7.41
C ALA A 144 5.21 1.35 -7.13
N PHE A 145 3.97 1.26 -6.64
CA PHE A 145 3.16 2.42 -6.28
C PHE A 145 3.74 3.18 -5.08
N ILE A 146 4.11 2.44 -4.02
CA ILE A 146 4.70 3.05 -2.81
C ILE A 146 6.05 3.69 -3.13
N GLU A 147 6.91 3.00 -3.87
CA GLU A 147 8.21 3.53 -4.29
C GLU A 147 8.03 4.80 -5.14
N ALA A 148 7.08 4.78 -6.09
CA ALA A 148 6.81 5.93 -6.95
C ALA A 148 6.42 7.17 -6.13
N PHE A 149 5.38 7.10 -5.29
CA PHE A 149 4.95 8.29 -4.55
C PHE A 149 5.88 8.69 -3.40
N CYS A 150 6.69 7.76 -2.88
CA CYS A 150 7.71 8.09 -1.90
C CYS A 150 8.95 8.79 -2.50
N GLN A 151 9.27 8.50 -3.75
CA GLN A 151 10.43 9.09 -4.43
C GLN A 151 10.10 10.37 -5.19
N MET A 152 8.86 10.54 -5.61
CA MET A 152 8.44 11.68 -6.42
C MET A 152 7.91 12.82 -5.55
N ASP A 153 8.19 14.03 -5.99
CA ASP A 153 7.54 15.21 -5.46
C ASP A 153 6.15 15.33 -6.10
N MET A 154 5.11 15.34 -5.27
CA MET A 154 3.72 15.41 -5.72
C MET A 154 3.41 16.67 -6.53
N GLU A 155 4.14 17.76 -6.31
CA GLU A 155 3.99 19.01 -7.09
C GLU A 155 4.45 18.84 -8.56
N GLN A 156 5.28 17.84 -8.83
CA GLN A 156 5.76 17.52 -10.18
C GLN A 156 4.79 16.61 -10.97
N ILE A 157 3.75 16.08 -10.30
CA ILE A 157 2.75 15.22 -10.94
C ILE A 157 1.70 16.11 -11.59
N GLN A 158 1.94 16.48 -12.84
CA GLN A 158 0.96 17.18 -13.67
C GLN A 158 0.19 16.16 -14.49
N ILE A 159 -1.10 15.99 -14.20
CA ILE A 159 -2.02 15.28 -15.09
C ILE A 159 -2.36 16.27 -16.22
N LYS A 160 -1.84 16.00 -17.40
CA LYS A 160 -2.13 16.79 -18.61
C LYS A 160 -3.15 16.06 -19.47
N SER A 161 -4.10 16.79 -20.01
CA SER A 161 -5.00 16.26 -21.02
C SER A 161 -4.22 15.96 -22.31
N TRP A 162 -4.73 15.07 -23.16
CA TRP A 162 -4.12 14.78 -24.46
C TRP A 162 -3.90 16.04 -25.31
N GLN A 163 -4.76 17.03 -25.19
CA GLN A 163 -4.69 18.28 -25.96
C GLN A 163 -3.54 19.20 -25.51
N GLU A 164 -3.00 19.00 -24.31
CA GLU A 164 -1.88 19.77 -23.77
C GLU A 164 -0.51 19.19 -24.15
N TYR A 165 -0.48 17.99 -24.76
CA TYR A 165 0.71 17.43 -25.38
C TYR A 165 0.79 17.92 -26.84
N LYS A 166 1.38 19.09 -27.04
CA LYS A 166 1.73 19.64 -28.35
C LYS A 166 3.20 19.45 -28.62
#